data_a5fc48083047f3d4d784167fc6aa07cd
#
_entry.id   a5fc48083047f3d4d784167fc6aa07cd
#
_cell.length_a   1.000
_cell.length_b   1.000
_cell.length_c   1.000
_cell.angle_alpha   90.00
_cell.angle_beta   90.00
_cell.angle_gamma   90.00
#
_symmetry.space_group_name_H-M   'P 1'
#
loop_
_entity.id
_entity.type
_entity.pdbx_description
1 polymer ?
#
loop_
_entity_poly.entity_id
_entity_poly.type
_entity_poly.pdbx_seq_one_letter_code
_entity_poly.pdbx_strand_id
1 'polypeptide(L)'
;MLYYAAPMEGFTDRVWRQTHQKWFGAQGAADRYYAPFISPPENRVLIKKKMAELAPEANPGAPVIPQLLAKDGELAAWMIGQLRALGYTEVNLNLGCPAGTVTAKGKGSGFLAHPNELAAFFDEMFSKNPLPVSVK
;
A
#
# COMPACT_ATOMS: atom_id res chain seq x y z
N MET A 1 -1.34 -12.55 20.04
CA MET A 1 -2.26 -12.21 18.92
C MET A 1 -1.67 -11.02 18.21
N LEU A 2 -1.68 -10.98 16.86
CA LEU A 2 -1.16 -9.85 16.10
C LEU A 2 -2.30 -8.90 15.74
N TYR A 3 -2.09 -7.60 15.90
CA TYR A 3 -3.05 -6.54 15.57
C TYR A 3 -2.53 -5.69 14.41
N TYR A 4 -3.32 -5.57 13.36
CA TYR A 4 -2.98 -4.79 12.19
C TYR A 4 -3.94 -3.63 12.01
N ALA A 5 -3.42 -2.41 11.97
CA ALA A 5 -4.22 -1.22 11.70
C ALA A 5 -4.52 -1.13 10.20
N ALA A 6 -5.81 -1.28 9.84
CA ALA A 6 -6.25 -1.22 8.45
C ALA A 6 -6.12 0.20 7.88
N PRO A 7 -5.80 0.35 6.59
CA PRO A 7 -5.71 1.66 5.95
C PRO A 7 -7.10 2.23 5.67
N MET A 8 -7.25 3.52 5.91
CA MET A 8 -8.45 4.29 5.57
C MET A 8 -8.04 5.62 4.95
N GLU A 9 -8.32 5.79 3.64
CA GLU A 9 -7.96 7.01 2.90
C GLU A 9 -8.59 8.25 3.56
N GLY A 10 -7.78 9.28 3.77
CA GLY A 10 -8.19 10.51 4.43
C GLY A 10 -8.19 10.48 5.97
N PHE A 11 -7.97 9.32 6.60
CA PHE A 11 -8.03 9.18 8.06
C PHE A 11 -6.75 8.63 8.67
N THR A 12 -6.23 7.51 8.18
CA THR A 12 -5.07 6.85 8.79
C THR A 12 -3.76 7.29 8.15
N ASP A 13 -3.59 8.60 8.02
CA ASP A 13 -2.37 9.23 7.52
C ASP A 13 -1.20 9.09 8.51
N ARG A 14 -0.04 9.66 8.18
CA ARG A 14 1.15 9.60 9.04
C ARG A 14 0.90 10.25 10.41
N VAL A 15 0.10 11.31 10.48
CA VAL A 15 -0.17 12.01 11.74
C VAL A 15 -0.97 11.11 12.67
N TRP A 16 -2.00 10.44 12.12
CA TRP A 16 -2.77 9.45 12.87
C TRP A 16 -1.86 8.30 13.34
N ARG A 17 -1.03 7.73 12.46
CA ARG A 17 -0.15 6.60 12.80
C ARG A 17 0.86 6.98 13.90
N GLN A 18 1.49 8.14 13.78
CA GLN A 18 2.41 8.66 14.81
C GLN A 18 1.70 8.87 16.16
N THR A 19 0.50 9.48 16.12
CA THR A 19 -0.27 9.74 17.33
C THR A 19 -0.69 8.44 18.00
N HIS A 20 -1.21 7.50 17.21
CA HIS A 20 -1.62 6.18 17.72
C HIS A 20 -0.42 5.43 18.31
N GLN A 21 0.71 5.40 17.62
CA GLN A 21 1.93 4.77 18.12
C GLN A 21 2.43 5.44 19.41
N LYS A 22 2.41 6.77 19.47
CA LYS A 22 2.84 7.52 20.65
C LYS A 22 2.00 7.19 21.89
N TRP A 23 0.68 7.11 21.74
CA TRP A 23 -0.23 6.94 22.88
C TRP A 23 -0.46 5.49 23.27
N PHE A 24 -0.40 4.58 22.32
CA PHE A 24 -0.72 3.16 22.55
C PHE A 24 0.47 2.21 22.34
N GLY A 25 1.60 2.67 21.77
CA GLY A 25 2.74 1.83 21.41
C GLY A 25 3.32 1.04 22.56
N ALA A 26 3.44 1.66 23.75
CA ALA A 26 3.93 0.99 24.95
C ALA A 26 3.00 -0.12 25.49
N GLN A 27 1.74 -0.12 25.10
CA GLN A 27 0.71 -1.07 25.52
C GLN A 27 0.35 -2.09 24.42
N GLY A 28 1.12 -2.15 23.34
CA GLY A 28 0.87 -3.03 22.20
C GLY A 28 -0.14 -2.44 21.21
N ALA A 29 0.12 -1.26 20.67
CA ALA A 29 -0.74 -0.59 19.69
C ALA A 29 -1.04 -1.49 18.48
N ALA A 30 -0.35 -1.36 17.41
CA ALA A 30 -0.49 -2.24 16.27
C ALA A 30 0.86 -2.85 15.92
N ASP A 31 0.85 -4.15 15.63
CA ASP A 31 2.05 -4.83 15.13
C ASP A 31 2.42 -4.33 13.72
N ARG A 32 1.43 -3.83 12.96
CA ARG A 32 1.60 -3.23 11.63
C ARG A 32 0.56 -2.15 11.35
N TYR A 33 0.98 -1.11 10.65
CA TYR A 33 0.12 -0.04 10.15
C TYR A 33 0.13 -0.09 8.63
N TYR A 34 -0.99 -0.42 8.02
CA TYR A 34 -1.12 -0.30 6.57
C TYR A 34 -1.41 1.15 6.19
N ALA A 35 -0.56 1.73 5.36
CA ALA A 35 -0.75 3.11 4.91
C ALA A 35 -1.93 3.20 3.92
N PRO A 36 -2.64 4.34 3.85
CA PRO A 36 -3.57 4.60 2.77
C PRO A 36 -2.92 4.37 1.41
N PHE A 37 -3.69 3.85 0.47
CA PHE A 37 -3.14 3.39 -0.79
C PHE A 37 -2.52 4.52 -1.63
N ILE A 38 -1.49 4.16 -2.37
CA ILE A 38 -0.94 4.97 -3.46
C ILE A 38 -1.18 4.25 -4.79
N SER A 39 -1.53 5.02 -5.83
CA SER A 39 -1.59 4.49 -7.18
C SER A 39 -0.30 4.82 -7.92
N PRO A 40 0.35 3.84 -8.56
CA PRO A 40 1.49 4.11 -9.42
C PRO A 40 1.10 5.11 -10.52
N PRO A 41 1.87 6.18 -10.73
CA PRO A 41 1.63 7.13 -11.80
C PRO A 41 2.08 6.56 -13.16
N GLU A 42 1.27 6.73 -14.21
CA GLU A 42 1.56 6.21 -15.55
C GLU A 42 2.86 6.76 -16.14
N ASN A 43 3.18 8.02 -15.85
CA ASN A 43 4.41 8.67 -16.28
C ASN A 43 5.65 8.32 -15.45
N ARG A 44 5.51 7.43 -14.45
CA ARG A 44 6.56 7.01 -13.53
C ARG A 44 7.25 8.17 -12.77
N VAL A 45 6.53 9.27 -12.57
CA VAL A 45 7.01 10.41 -11.77
C VAL A 45 6.37 10.39 -10.38
N LEU A 46 7.20 10.23 -9.35
CA LEU A 46 6.73 10.14 -7.96
C LEU A 46 6.15 11.48 -7.47
N ILE A 47 4.98 11.42 -6.88
CA ILE A 47 4.33 12.59 -6.27
C ILE A 47 4.93 12.79 -4.88
N LYS A 48 5.74 13.83 -4.70
CA LYS A 48 6.47 14.13 -3.45
C LYS A 48 5.58 14.05 -2.20
N LYS A 49 4.36 14.63 -2.26
CA LYS A 49 3.43 14.60 -1.12
C LYS A 49 3.02 13.18 -0.73
N LYS A 50 2.78 12.31 -1.71
CA LYS A 50 2.42 10.90 -1.48
C LYS A 50 3.60 10.11 -0.91
N MET A 51 4.79 10.36 -1.41
CA MET A 51 6.02 9.72 -0.92
C MET A 51 6.39 10.19 0.50
N ALA A 52 6.12 11.45 0.83
CA ALA A 52 6.33 11.97 2.17
C ALA A 52 5.48 11.27 3.25
N GLU A 53 4.31 10.69 2.88
CA GLU A 53 3.51 9.85 3.78
C GLU A 53 4.21 8.54 4.15
N LEU A 54 5.07 8.06 3.27
CA LEU A 54 5.77 6.78 3.40
C LEU A 54 7.25 6.94 3.76
N ALA A 55 7.76 8.16 3.87
CA ALA A 55 9.14 8.38 4.25
C ALA A 55 9.40 7.76 5.63
N PRO A 56 10.46 6.96 5.83
CA PRO A 56 10.75 6.32 7.10
C PRO A 56 10.85 7.31 8.26
N GLU A 57 11.46 8.45 8.03
CA GLU A 57 11.59 9.55 9.00
C GLU A 57 10.25 10.19 9.36
N ALA A 58 9.24 10.04 8.52
CA ALA A 58 7.88 10.52 8.76
C ALA A 58 7.01 9.50 9.54
N ASN A 59 7.56 8.33 9.85
CA ASN A 59 6.85 7.26 10.55
C ASN A 59 7.71 6.63 11.67
N PRO A 60 8.31 7.45 12.56
CA PRO A 60 9.25 6.95 13.56
C PRO A 60 8.60 5.93 14.50
N GLY A 61 9.20 4.75 14.61
CA GLY A 61 8.72 3.67 15.48
C GLY A 61 7.45 2.95 15.04
N ALA A 62 6.77 3.41 14.00
CA ALA A 62 5.58 2.75 13.48
C ALA A 62 5.98 1.75 12.37
N PRO A 63 5.67 0.44 12.52
CA PRO A 63 5.95 -0.58 11.49
C PRO A 63 4.95 -0.44 10.33
N VAL A 64 5.23 0.47 9.41
CA VAL A 64 4.34 0.81 8.29
C VAL A 64 4.54 -0.12 7.12
N ILE A 65 3.44 -0.61 6.54
CA ILE A 65 3.38 -1.34 5.28
C ILE A 65 2.71 -0.43 4.24
N PRO A 66 3.39 -0.07 3.14
CA PRO A 66 2.77 0.70 2.07
C PRO A 66 1.74 -0.13 1.33
N GLN A 67 0.60 0.48 0.96
CA GLN A 67 -0.42 -0.17 0.18
C GLN A 67 -0.51 0.41 -1.23
N LEU A 68 -0.62 -0.45 -2.24
CA LEU A 68 -0.80 -0.09 -3.64
C LEU A 68 -2.25 -0.27 -4.08
N LEU A 69 -2.72 0.62 -4.96
CA LEU A 69 -3.95 0.49 -5.73
C LEU A 69 -3.59 0.49 -7.21
N ALA A 70 -3.44 -0.70 -7.80
CA ALA A 70 -2.96 -0.88 -9.16
C ALA A 70 -3.79 -1.92 -9.92
N LYS A 71 -3.72 -1.90 -11.25
CA LYS A 71 -4.21 -2.94 -12.16
C LYS A 71 -3.25 -3.21 -13.32
N ASP A 72 -2.12 -2.52 -13.36
CA ASP A 72 -1.05 -2.70 -14.33
C ASP A 72 0.15 -3.28 -13.59
N GLY A 73 0.59 -4.47 -13.98
CA GLY A 73 1.63 -5.22 -13.29
C GLY A 73 3.01 -4.58 -13.43
N GLU A 74 3.33 -3.98 -14.58
CA GLU A 74 4.60 -3.28 -14.77
C GLU A 74 4.72 -2.04 -13.87
N LEU A 75 3.65 -1.23 -13.84
CA LEU A 75 3.62 -0.04 -12.99
C LEU A 75 3.64 -0.41 -11.50
N ALA A 76 2.96 -1.51 -11.12
CA ALA A 76 3.01 -2.02 -9.76
C ALA A 76 4.44 -2.46 -9.41
N ALA A 77 5.09 -3.25 -10.23
CA ALA A 77 6.46 -3.70 -10.01
C ALA A 77 7.44 -2.53 -9.94
N TRP A 78 7.30 -1.55 -10.83
CA TRP A 78 8.11 -0.32 -10.78
C TRP A 78 7.93 0.42 -9.45
N MET A 79 6.67 0.60 -9.00
CA MET A 79 6.40 1.30 -7.74
C MET A 79 6.94 0.53 -6.53
N ILE A 80 6.85 -0.80 -6.55
CA ILE A 80 7.45 -1.64 -5.51
C ILE A 80 8.97 -1.45 -5.46
N GLY A 81 9.62 -1.32 -6.60
CA GLY A 81 11.05 -0.98 -6.70
C GLY A 81 11.38 0.36 -6.01
N GLN A 82 10.54 1.39 -6.18
CA GLN A 82 10.71 2.68 -5.49
C GLN A 82 10.51 2.54 -3.97
N LEU A 83 9.54 1.76 -3.52
CA LEU A 83 9.31 1.50 -2.11
C LEU A 83 10.45 0.69 -1.48
N ARG A 84 11.00 -0.28 -2.21
CA ARG A 84 12.19 -1.01 -1.79
C ARG A 84 13.39 -0.07 -1.61
N ALA A 85 13.58 0.90 -2.50
CA ALA A 85 14.65 1.89 -2.38
C ALA A 85 14.51 2.79 -1.15
N LEU A 86 13.29 2.95 -0.61
CA LEU A 86 13.02 3.59 0.67
C LEU A 86 13.22 2.67 1.89
N GLY A 87 13.60 1.40 1.69
CA GLY A 87 13.85 0.44 2.75
C GLY A 87 12.67 -0.46 3.12
N TYR A 88 11.55 -0.39 2.41
CA TYR A 88 10.43 -1.30 2.65
C TYR A 88 10.77 -2.72 2.20
N THR A 89 10.36 -3.70 3.01
CA THR A 89 10.59 -5.13 2.78
C THR A 89 9.33 -5.91 2.41
N GLU A 90 8.17 -5.25 2.46
CA GLU A 90 6.86 -5.80 2.12
C GLU A 90 5.98 -4.68 1.56
N VAL A 91 5.04 -5.03 0.68
CA VAL A 91 3.96 -4.14 0.24
C VAL A 91 2.62 -4.86 0.35
N ASN A 92 1.54 -4.07 0.37
CA ASN A 92 0.17 -4.59 0.37
C ASN A 92 -0.56 -4.15 -0.89
N LEU A 93 -1.36 -5.04 -1.48
CA LEU A 93 -2.22 -4.72 -2.61
C LEU A 93 -3.67 -4.55 -2.16
N ASN A 94 -4.29 -3.45 -2.57
CA ASN A 94 -5.70 -3.19 -2.32
C ASN A 94 -6.58 -3.88 -3.36
N LEU A 95 -7.26 -4.95 -2.95
CA LEU A 95 -8.31 -5.64 -3.72
C LEU A 95 -9.68 -5.57 -3.03
N GLY A 96 -9.84 -4.68 -2.05
CA GLY A 96 -11.06 -4.62 -1.25
C GLY A 96 -11.78 -3.27 -1.23
N CYS A 97 -11.20 -2.20 -1.81
CA CYS A 97 -11.85 -0.89 -1.81
C CYS A 97 -13.11 -0.90 -2.70
N PRO A 98 -14.33 -0.66 -2.13
CA PRO A 98 -15.58 -0.70 -2.89
C PRO A 98 -15.97 0.66 -3.47
N ALA A 99 -15.18 1.72 -3.25
CA ALA A 99 -15.51 3.06 -3.70
C ALA A 99 -15.75 3.10 -5.22
N GLY A 100 -16.84 3.71 -5.65
CA GLY A 100 -17.21 3.78 -7.07
C GLY A 100 -16.14 4.39 -7.97
N THR A 101 -15.40 5.39 -7.47
CA THR A 101 -14.26 6.00 -8.17
C THR A 101 -13.06 5.05 -8.37
N VAL A 102 -12.99 3.98 -7.59
CA VAL A 102 -11.97 2.93 -7.66
C VAL A 102 -12.44 1.77 -8.53
N THR A 103 -13.64 1.25 -8.24
CA THR A 103 -14.21 0.09 -8.94
C THR A 103 -14.53 0.38 -10.40
N ALA A 104 -14.99 1.59 -10.74
CA ALA A 104 -15.21 2.03 -12.12
C ALA A 104 -13.93 2.01 -12.99
N LYS A 105 -12.76 2.01 -12.35
CA LYS A 105 -11.45 1.87 -13.02
C LYS A 105 -10.94 0.43 -13.03
N GLY A 106 -11.74 -0.55 -12.63
CA GLY A 106 -11.34 -1.95 -12.48
C GLY A 106 -10.25 -2.16 -11.42
N LYS A 107 -10.23 -1.32 -10.37
CA LYS A 107 -9.27 -1.41 -9.24
C LYS A 107 -9.99 -1.76 -7.95
N GLY A 108 -9.22 -2.06 -6.89
CA GLY A 108 -9.80 -2.45 -5.61
C GLY A 108 -10.70 -3.67 -5.75
N SER A 109 -11.89 -3.67 -5.13
CA SER A 109 -12.82 -4.81 -5.25
C SER A 109 -13.35 -5.01 -6.68
N GLY A 110 -13.35 -3.97 -7.52
CA GLY A 110 -13.74 -4.09 -8.93
C GLY A 110 -12.80 -4.98 -9.75
N PHE A 111 -11.54 -5.14 -9.33
CA PHE A 111 -10.60 -6.00 -10.03
C PHE A 111 -10.92 -7.50 -9.86
N LEU A 112 -11.59 -7.86 -8.76
CA LEU A 112 -12.01 -9.25 -8.48
C LEU A 112 -13.05 -9.78 -9.48
N ALA A 113 -13.76 -8.90 -10.19
CA ALA A 113 -14.68 -9.28 -11.24
C ALA A 113 -13.98 -9.78 -12.53
N HIS A 114 -12.66 -9.61 -12.62
CA HIS A 114 -11.84 -9.91 -13.80
C HIS A 114 -10.71 -10.90 -13.46
N PRO A 115 -11.01 -12.18 -13.12
CA PRO A 115 -10.00 -13.11 -12.59
C PRO A 115 -8.83 -13.37 -13.54
N ASN A 116 -9.07 -13.41 -14.85
CA ASN A 116 -8.01 -13.64 -15.83
C ASN A 116 -7.06 -12.43 -15.94
N GLU A 117 -7.60 -11.22 -15.90
CA GLU A 117 -6.79 -9.99 -15.88
C GLU A 117 -6.00 -9.88 -14.56
N LEU A 118 -6.62 -10.28 -13.45
CA LEU A 118 -5.97 -10.30 -12.14
C LEU A 118 -4.82 -11.31 -12.10
N ALA A 119 -5.01 -12.50 -12.69
CA ALA A 119 -3.94 -13.49 -12.80
C ALA A 119 -2.76 -12.95 -13.63
N ALA A 120 -3.05 -12.41 -14.82
CA ALA A 120 -2.03 -11.80 -15.67
C ALA A 120 -1.29 -10.63 -14.98
N PHE A 121 -2.03 -9.81 -14.24
CA PHE A 121 -1.44 -8.73 -13.43
C PHE A 121 -0.44 -9.29 -12.39
N PHE A 122 -0.79 -10.36 -11.69
CA PHE A 122 0.12 -10.99 -10.72
C PHE A 122 1.34 -11.59 -11.40
N ASP A 123 1.18 -12.31 -12.49
CA ASP A 123 2.29 -12.89 -13.25
C ASP A 123 3.27 -11.80 -13.70
N GLU A 124 2.76 -10.73 -14.28
CA GLU A 124 3.59 -9.59 -14.71
C GLU A 124 4.29 -8.91 -13.53
N MET A 125 3.55 -8.59 -12.47
CA MET A 125 4.09 -7.94 -11.29
C MET A 125 5.18 -8.79 -10.64
N PHE A 126 4.93 -10.07 -10.40
CA PHE A 126 5.88 -10.96 -9.72
C PHE A 126 7.09 -11.33 -10.57
N SER A 127 6.98 -11.33 -11.90
CA SER A 127 8.13 -11.56 -12.78
C SER A 127 9.24 -10.50 -12.62
N LYS A 128 8.89 -9.31 -12.11
CA LYS A 128 9.79 -8.15 -11.97
C LYS A 128 9.96 -7.68 -10.52
N ASN A 129 9.18 -8.23 -9.59
CA ASN A 129 9.16 -7.78 -8.21
C ASN A 129 9.83 -8.77 -7.25
N PRO A 130 10.84 -8.32 -6.47
CA PRO A 130 11.52 -9.17 -5.49
C PRO A 130 10.92 -9.10 -4.07
N LEU A 131 9.88 -8.29 -3.80
CA LEU A 131 9.32 -8.13 -2.46
C LEU A 131 8.09 -9.01 -2.24
N PRO A 132 7.87 -9.51 -1.01
CA PRO A 132 6.59 -10.10 -0.60
C PRO A 132 5.44 -9.11 -0.78
N VAL A 133 4.31 -9.63 -1.28
CA VAL A 133 3.08 -8.86 -1.46
C VAL A 133 1.96 -9.52 -0.68
N SER A 134 1.41 -8.79 0.30
CA SER A 134 0.17 -9.17 0.97
C SER A 134 -1.03 -8.54 0.27
N VAL A 135 -2.23 -9.06 0.52
CA VAL A 135 -3.47 -8.57 -0.10
C VAL A 135 -4.47 -8.17 0.96
N LYS A 136 -5.18 -7.07 0.72
CA LYS A 136 -6.33 -6.66 1.54
C LYS A 136 -7.61 -6.78 0.72
#